data_9a983b2cb5af6288d60bf77ad477ac39
#
_entry.id   9a983b2cb5af6288d60bf77ad477ac39
#
_cell.length_a   1.000
_cell.length_b   1.000
_cell.length_c   1.000
_cell.angle_alpha   90.00
_cell.angle_beta   90.00
_cell.angle_gamma   90.00
#
_symmetry.space_group_name_H-M   'P 1'
#
loop_
_entity.id
_entity.type
_entity.pdbx_description
1 polymer ?
#
loop_
_entity_poly.entity_id
_entity_poly.type
_entity_poly.pdbx_seq_one_letter_code
_entity_poly.pdbx_strand_id
1 'polypeptide(L)'
;MKNILALLLTAITLQGCAGRPAEETPAARTNSYLDYSGRDDVLSGGVRLIPITTPKGRFNVWTKRIGNNPSVKLLLLHGGPGATHEYFEALDSYLPGAGIEYYYYDQLGSAYSDQPKEPDLWDIPRFVDEVEQVRQALGLDKNNFYLLGHSWGGVLAIEYALKHQQHLKGLIISNMMASGPAYNEYANKVLMPEMDQKILAEVKALEARKDYANPRYMELLIPLHYEKHILRMPAAEWPDPLNRAFKHLNQNIYIPLQGPSELGLSGKLLTWDRVADLPKIAAPTLVIGAKYDTMDPAHMEMISKKVRNGRYLFCPQGSHMAMYDDQKTYAEGLIKFIGDVDEGSFKPAR
;
A
#
# COMPACT_ATOMS: atom_id res chain seq x y z
N MET A 1 -36.08 33.67 79.15
CA MET A 1 -34.84 33.09 78.67
C MET A 1 -35.10 31.93 77.76
N LYS A 2 -35.63 32.06 76.63
CA LYS A 2 -35.72 31.07 75.57
C LYS A 2 -35.88 31.83 74.25
N ASN A 3 -34.84 31.87 73.46
CA ASN A 3 -34.84 32.44 72.11
C ASN A 3 -35.46 31.44 71.12
N ILE A 4 -36.46 31.87 70.40
CA ILE A 4 -37.07 31.13 69.31
C ILE A 4 -36.58 31.80 68.02
N LEU A 5 -35.83 31.02 67.22
CA LEU A 5 -35.32 31.41 65.92
C LEU A 5 -36.33 30.97 64.83
N ALA A 6 -36.86 31.93 64.09
CA ALA A 6 -37.81 31.69 63.04
C ALA A 6 -37.02 31.37 61.75
N LEU A 7 -37.28 30.18 61.08
CA LEU A 7 -36.76 29.81 59.77
C LEU A 7 -37.70 30.39 58.70
N LEU A 8 -37.15 31.23 57.83
CA LEU A 8 -37.78 31.61 56.55
C LEU A 8 -37.43 30.56 55.50
N LEU A 9 -38.40 29.86 54.97
CA LEU A 9 -38.27 29.04 53.79
C LEU A 9 -38.46 29.92 52.53
N THR A 10 -37.41 30.08 51.76
CA THR A 10 -37.49 30.66 50.43
C THR A 10 -37.61 29.51 49.39
N ALA A 11 -38.72 29.44 48.64
CA ALA A 11 -38.94 28.51 47.56
C ALA A 11 -38.16 28.98 46.32
N ILE A 12 -37.20 28.19 45.88
CA ILE A 12 -36.48 28.39 44.60
C ILE A 12 -37.18 27.54 43.55
N THR A 13 -37.81 28.19 42.58
CA THR A 13 -38.37 27.56 41.39
C THR A 13 -37.23 27.18 40.43
N LEU A 14 -37.01 25.89 40.25
CA LEU A 14 -36.13 25.36 39.20
C LEU A 14 -36.81 25.48 37.84
N GLN A 15 -36.36 26.42 37.01
CA GLN A 15 -36.66 26.44 35.59
C GLN A 15 -35.81 25.34 34.90
N GLY A 16 -36.49 24.37 34.30
CA GLY A 16 -35.85 23.31 33.52
C GLY A 16 -35.15 23.87 32.29
N CYS A 17 -33.84 23.69 32.19
CA CYS A 17 -33.12 23.84 30.97
C CYS A 17 -33.39 22.60 30.08
N ALA A 18 -34.03 22.80 28.93
CA ALA A 18 -34.14 21.80 27.88
C ALA A 18 -32.73 21.41 27.43
N GLY A 19 -32.37 20.15 27.64
CA GLY A 19 -31.09 19.62 27.24
C GLY A 19 -30.92 19.67 25.72
N ARG A 20 -29.81 20.24 25.25
CA ARG A 20 -29.32 20.05 23.90
C ARG A 20 -29.03 18.56 23.70
N PRO A 21 -29.33 18.00 22.51
CA PRO A 21 -28.86 16.64 22.21
C PRO A 21 -27.34 16.60 22.35
N ALA A 22 -26.84 15.59 23.07
CA ALA A 22 -25.41 15.38 23.25
C ALA A 22 -24.78 15.14 21.85
N GLU A 23 -23.85 16.00 21.44
CA GLU A 23 -22.94 15.71 20.38
C GLU A 23 -22.18 14.42 20.75
N GLU A 24 -22.30 13.40 19.90
CA GLU A 24 -21.53 12.17 20.06
C GLU A 24 -20.02 12.53 20.04
N THR A 25 -19.40 12.37 21.18
CA THR A 25 -17.98 12.70 21.37
C THR A 25 -17.10 11.71 20.59
N PRO A 26 -15.92 12.13 20.07
CA PRO A 26 -14.96 11.27 19.36
C PRO A 26 -14.52 10.00 20.12
N ALA A 27 -14.73 9.94 21.44
CA ALA A 27 -14.40 8.80 22.28
C ALA A 27 -15.21 7.52 21.96
N ALA A 28 -16.44 7.65 21.43
CA ALA A 28 -17.27 6.49 21.09
C ALA A 28 -16.75 5.74 19.84
N ARG A 29 -16.11 6.45 18.89
CA ARG A 29 -15.48 5.82 17.70
C ARG A 29 -14.20 5.06 18.05
N THR A 30 -13.41 5.57 19.01
CA THR A 30 -12.16 4.92 19.44
C THR A 30 -12.40 3.60 20.15
N ASN A 31 -13.47 3.48 20.91
CA ASN A 31 -13.81 2.24 21.61
C ASN A 31 -14.22 1.12 20.63
N SER A 32 -14.96 1.43 19.55
CA SER A 32 -15.35 0.43 18.54
C SER A 32 -14.17 -0.05 17.70
N TYR A 33 -13.19 0.82 17.41
CA TYR A 33 -11.97 0.46 16.67
C TYR A 33 -11.10 -0.57 17.43
N LEU A 34 -11.08 -0.49 18.76
CA LEU A 34 -10.33 -1.39 19.62
C LEU A 34 -11.17 -2.58 20.12
N ASP A 35 -12.46 -2.63 19.78
CA ASP A 35 -13.32 -3.75 20.13
C ASP A 35 -13.10 -4.93 19.19
N TYR A 36 -12.44 -5.96 19.69
CA TYR A 36 -12.18 -7.21 18.98
C TYR A 36 -13.14 -8.34 19.40
N SER A 37 -14.21 -8.04 20.13
CA SER A 37 -15.20 -9.05 20.52
C SER A 37 -15.80 -9.74 19.30
N GLY A 38 -15.97 -11.05 19.36
CA GLY A 38 -16.47 -11.87 18.26
C GLY A 38 -15.47 -12.14 17.12
N ARG A 39 -14.19 -11.73 17.28
CA ARG A 39 -13.12 -12.03 16.30
C ARG A 39 -12.38 -13.30 16.72
N ASP A 40 -12.14 -14.19 15.76
CA ASP A 40 -11.45 -15.46 15.95
C ASP A 40 -9.91 -15.35 16.02
N ASP A 41 -9.37 -14.19 15.64
CA ASP A 41 -7.94 -13.90 15.59
C ASP A 41 -7.39 -13.09 16.78
N VAL A 42 -8.16 -12.92 17.85
CA VAL A 42 -7.75 -12.12 19.02
C VAL A 42 -6.50 -12.72 19.68
N LEU A 43 -6.49 -14.04 19.91
CA LEU A 43 -5.37 -14.72 20.58
C LEU A 43 -4.11 -14.81 19.70
N SER A 44 -4.25 -14.70 18.39
CA SER A 44 -3.13 -14.66 17.44
C SER A 44 -2.64 -13.24 17.14
N GLY A 45 -3.18 -12.21 17.81
CA GLY A 45 -2.83 -10.81 17.55
C GLY A 45 -3.23 -10.33 16.17
N GLY A 46 -4.30 -10.87 15.60
CA GLY A 46 -4.79 -10.56 14.27
C GLY A 46 -4.13 -11.35 13.13
N VAL A 47 -3.19 -12.26 13.44
CA VAL A 47 -2.50 -13.09 12.44
C VAL A 47 -3.39 -14.25 12.00
N ARG A 48 -3.46 -14.46 10.67
CA ARG A 48 -4.07 -15.63 10.05
C ARG A 48 -3.18 -16.18 8.95
N LEU A 49 -3.05 -17.50 8.91
CA LEU A 49 -2.53 -18.24 7.76
C LEU A 49 -3.71 -18.64 6.89
N ILE A 50 -3.79 -18.09 5.70
CA ILE A 50 -4.87 -18.34 4.76
C ILE A 50 -4.44 -19.40 3.77
N PRO A 51 -5.10 -20.56 3.73
CA PRO A 51 -4.81 -21.58 2.73
C PRO A 51 -5.29 -21.10 1.35
N ILE A 52 -4.38 -21.15 0.39
CA ILE A 52 -4.65 -20.87 -1.02
C ILE A 52 -4.43 -22.13 -1.87
N THR A 53 -5.14 -22.21 -2.97
CA THR A 53 -4.96 -23.27 -3.97
C THR A 53 -4.26 -22.71 -5.20
N THR A 54 -3.24 -23.41 -5.66
CA THR A 54 -2.46 -23.05 -6.85
C THR A 54 -2.38 -24.23 -7.81
N PRO A 55 -1.94 -24.05 -9.05
CA PRO A 55 -1.69 -25.18 -9.97
C PRO A 55 -0.66 -26.21 -9.47
N LYS A 56 0.14 -25.87 -8.47
CA LYS A 56 1.18 -26.72 -7.88
C LYS A 56 0.80 -27.27 -6.49
N GLY A 57 -0.41 -27.04 -6.04
CA GLY A 57 -0.89 -27.53 -4.75
C GLY A 57 -1.41 -26.41 -3.84
N ARG A 58 -1.57 -26.76 -2.57
CA ARG A 58 -2.06 -25.85 -1.52
C ARG A 58 -0.88 -25.29 -0.75
N PHE A 59 -0.93 -23.99 -0.47
CA PHE A 59 0.05 -23.25 0.33
C PHE A 59 -0.69 -22.33 1.30
N ASN A 60 0.02 -21.82 2.30
CA ASN A 60 -0.51 -20.82 3.21
C ASN A 60 0.15 -19.47 2.96
N VAL A 61 -0.68 -18.42 2.93
CA VAL A 61 -0.19 -17.04 2.91
C VAL A 61 -0.52 -16.38 4.25
N TRP A 62 0.41 -15.56 4.72
CA TRP A 62 0.31 -14.88 5.99
C TRP A 62 -0.39 -13.53 5.84
N THR A 63 -1.32 -13.25 6.76
CA THR A 63 -1.96 -11.94 6.91
C THR A 63 -1.99 -11.51 8.36
N LYS A 64 -2.00 -10.21 8.62
CA LYS A 64 -2.21 -9.64 9.95
C LYS A 64 -3.18 -8.47 9.85
N ARG A 65 -4.28 -8.58 10.60
CA ARG A 65 -5.30 -7.52 10.73
C ARG A 65 -4.92 -6.55 11.84
N ILE A 66 -5.12 -5.26 11.58
CA ILE A 66 -5.01 -4.19 12.57
C ILE A 66 -6.30 -3.38 12.57
N GLY A 67 -6.87 -3.18 13.75
CA GLY A 67 -8.11 -2.44 13.94
C GLY A 67 -9.37 -3.25 13.73
N ASN A 68 -10.50 -2.56 13.85
CA ASN A 68 -11.83 -3.10 13.64
C ASN A 68 -12.72 -2.01 13.02
N ASN A 69 -13.11 -2.18 11.76
CA ASN A 69 -14.02 -1.27 11.06
C ASN A 69 -14.90 -2.06 10.08
N PRO A 70 -16.24 -2.00 10.18
CA PRO A 70 -17.12 -2.80 9.32
C PRO A 70 -17.15 -2.29 7.87
N SER A 71 -16.94 -0.99 7.63
CA SER A 71 -17.14 -0.34 6.32
C SER A 71 -15.84 0.06 5.62
N VAL A 72 -14.71 0.09 6.33
CA VAL A 72 -13.40 0.51 5.77
C VAL A 72 -12.33 -0.52 6.11
N LYS A 73 -11.98 -1.35 5.14
CA LYS A 73 -10.98 -2.42 5.25
C LYS A 73 -9.99 -2.33 4.10
N LEU A 74 -8.75 -2.02 4.42
CA LEU A 74 -7.67 -1.81 3.45
C LEU A 74 -6.73 -3.01 3.40
N LEU A 75 -6.67 -3.70 2.27
CA LEU A 75 -5.67 -4.74 2.01
C LEU A 75 -4.45 -4.11 1.32
N LEU A 76 -3.26 -4.37 1.87
CA LEU A 76 -1.98 -3.82 1.42
C LEU A 76 -1.21 -4.85 0.60
N LEU A 77 -1.06 -4.60 -0.72
CA LEU A 77 -0.24 -5.43 -1.60
C LEU A 77 1.16 -4.84 -1.70
N HIS A 78 2.14 -5.54 -1.14
CA HIS A 78 3.54 -5.11 -1.19
C HIS A 78 4.17 -5.23 -2.58
N GLY A 79 5.27 -4.52 -2.75
CA GLY A 79 6.09 -4.47 -3.96
C GLY A 79 7.10 -5.60 -4.08
N GLY A 80 8.16 -5.30 -4.76
CA GLY A 80 9.20 -6.23 -5.19
C GLY A 80 9.08 -6.48 -6.69
N PRO A 81 8.57 -7.62 -7.18
CA PRO A 81 7.87 -8.73 -6.50
C PRO A 81 8.75 -9.49 -5.49
N GLY A 82 8.10 -10.18 -4.56
CA GLY A 82 8.82 -10.97 -3.56
C GLY A 82 9.42 -10.18 -2.40
N ALA A 83 9.06 -8.89 -2.22
CA ALA A 83 9.34 -8.14 -0.99
C ALA A 83 8.42 -8.60 0.16
N THR A 84 8.16 -7.76 1.15
CA THR A 84 7.37 -8.12 2.32
C THR A 84 6.45 -6.96 2.72
N HIS A 85 5.49 -7.22 3.61
CA HIS A 85 4.61 -6.18 4.17
C HIS A 85 5.36 -5.13 5.00
N GLU A 86 6.56 -5.43 5.50
CA GLU A 86 7.24 -4.71 6.58
C GLU A 86 7.37 -3.20 6.34
N TYR A 87 7.67 -2.77 5.11
CA TYR A 87 7.79 -1.33 4.83
C TYR A 87 6.46 -0.56 4.92
N PHE A 88 5.32 -1.23 4.92
CA PHE A 88 4.03 -0.57 5.18
C PHE A 88 3.81 -0.21 6.65
N GLU A 89 4.68 -0.64 7.58
CA GLU A 89 4.63 -0.24 8.98
C GLU A 89 4.71 1.29 9.16
N ALA A 90 5.22 2.03 8.16
CA ALA A 90 5.12 3.49 8.11
C ALA A 90 3.70 4.03 8.28
N LEU A 91 2.69 3.26 7.86
CA LEU A 91 1.27 3.65 7.93
C LEU A 91 0.65 3.45 9.31
N ASP A 92 1.29 2.70 10.21
CA ASP A 92 0.80 2.44 11.58
C ASP A 92 0.66 3.72 12.41
N SER A 93 1.41 4.76 12.06
CA SER A 93 1.31 6.07 12.70
C SER A 93 0.07 6.88 12.28
N TYR A 94 -0.64 6.47 11.23
CA TYR A 94 -1.72 7.25 10.63
C TYR A 94 -3.06 6.50 10.55
N LEU A 95 -3.07 5.27 10.05
CA LEU A 95 -4.30 4.53 9.76
C LEU A 95 -5.15 4.25 11.01
N PRO A 96 -4.55 3.86 12.17
CA PRO A 96 -5.32 3.68 13.40
C PRO A 96 -6.03 4.94 13.88
N GLY A 97 -5.37 6.09 13.82
CA GLY A 97 -5.94 7.39 14.17
C GLY A 97 -7.11 7.81 13.27
N ALA A 98 -7.14 7.32 12.04
CA ALA A 98 -8.23 7.51 11.07
C ALA A 98 -9.34 6.45 11.18
N GLY A 99 -9.21 5.47 12.09
CA GLY A 99 -10.18 4.39 12.27
C GLY A 99 -10.23 3.40 11.12
N ILE A 100 -9.20 3.29 10.31
CA ILE A 100 -9.12 2.39 9.15
C ILE A 100 -8.66 1.02 9.62
N GLU A 101 -9.47 -0.03 9.42
CA GLU A 101 -9.03 -1.43 9.56
C GLU A 101 -8.15 -1.77 8.35
N TYR A 102 -6.98 -2.36 8.57
CA TYR A 102 -6.09 -2.73 7.48
C TYR A 102 -5.43 -4.07 7.71
N TYR A 103 -4.97 -4.66 6.59
CA TYR A 103 -4.37 -5.97 6.54
C TYR A 103 -3.00 -5.90 5.91
N TYR A 104 -1.98 -6.26 6.67
CA TYR A 104 -0.71 -6.71 6.12
C TYR A 104 -0.90 -8.09 5.48
N TYR A 105 -0.21 -8.31 4.39
CA TYR A 105 -0.29 -9.55 3.65
C TYR A 105 1.07 -9.81 2.97
N ASP A 106 1.67 -10.95 3.28
CA ASP A 106 2.83 -11.45 2.57
C ASP A 106 2.36 -12.38 1.46
N GLN A 107 2.66 -12.03 0.20
CA GLN A 107 2.32 -12.85 -0.95
C GLN A 107 3.09 -14.18 -0.90
N LEU A 108 2.60 -15.21 -1.58
CA LEU A 108 3.28 -16.52 -1.63
C LEU A 108 4.74 -16.37 -2.07
N GLY A 109 5.65 -16.95 -1.32
CA GLY A 109 7.09 -16.81 -1.51
C GLY A 109 7.72 -15.61 -0.78
N SER A 110 6.94 -14.83 -0.03
CA SER A 110 7.40 -13.66 0.74
C SER A 110 7.33 -13.94 2.23
N ALA A 111 8.33 -13.45 2.96
CA ALA A 111 8.46 -13.43 4.44
C ALA A 111 7.79 -14.62 5.16
N TYR A 112 6.64 -14.38 5.82
CA TYR A 112 5.97 -15.37 6.68
C TYR A 112 5.01 -16.31 5.94
N SER A 113 4.83 -16.13 4.63
CA SER A 113 4.09 -17.06 3.77
C SER A 113 4.93 -18.27 3.40
N ASP A 114 4.29 -19.35 2.94
CA ASP A 114 4.99 -20.53 2.45
C ASP A 114 5.96 -20.15 1.32
N GLN A 115 7.10 -20.85 1.26
CA GLN A 115 8.23 -20.54 0.35
C GLN A 115 8.43 -21.65 -0.70
N PRO A 116 7.49 -21.85 -1.64
CA PRO A 116 7.64 -22.85 -2.68
C PRO A 116 8.82 -22.52 -3.62
N LYS A 117 9.40 -23.56 -4.24
CA LYS A 117 10.54 -23.41 -5.14
C LYS A 117 10.17 -23.53 -6.61
N GLU A 118 8.89 -23.63 -6.94
CA GLU A 118 8.35 -23.85 -8.27
C GLU A 118 8.31 -22.55 -9.08
N PRO A 119 9.20 -22.34 -10.08
CA PRO A 119 9.26 -21.09 -10.85
C PRO A 119 7.99 -20.78 -11.64
N ASP A 120 7.19 -21.81 -11.96
CA ASP A 120 5.93 -21.68 -12.69
C ASP A 120 4.84 -20.98 -11.86
N LEU A 121 5.05 -20.82 -10.54
CA LEU A 121 4.14 -20.06 -9.68
C LEU A 121 4.33 -18.55 -9.81
N TRP A 122 5.42 -18.09 -10.44
CA TRP A 122 5.75 -16.68 -10.53
C TRP A 122 5.23 -16.08 -11.83
N ASP A 123 3.90 -15.84 -11.86
CA ASP A 123 3.23 -15.08 -12.91
C ASP A 123 2.07 -14.23 -12.38
N ILE A 124 1.72 -13.20 -13.15
CA ILE A 124 0.69 -12.23 -12.75
C ILE A 124 -0.68 -12.89 -12.51
N PRO A 125 -1.22 -13.73 -13.42
CA PRO A 125 -2.52 -14.36 -13.24
C PRO A 125 -2.64 -15.15 -11.95
N ARG A 126 -1.61 -15.90 -11.57
CA ARG A 126 -1.58 -16.69 -10.33
C ARG A 126 -1.61 -15.78 -9.10
N PHE A 127 -0.83 -14.68 -9.09
CA PHE A 127 -0.86 -13.73 -7.98
C PHE A 127 -2.21 -13.01 -7.86
N VAL A 128 -2.85 -12.66 -8.98
CA VAL A 128 -4.20 -12.07 -8.96
C VAL A 128 -5.24 -13.04 -8.39
N ASP A 129 -5.15 -14.33 -8.74
CA ASP A 129 -6.00 -15.37 -8.20
C ASP A 129 -5.78 -15.56 -6.69
N GLU A 130 -4.53 -15.48 -6.23
CA GLU A 130 -4.17 -15.48 -4.81
C GLU A 130 -4.83 -14.32 -4.05
N VAL A 131 -4.75 -13.08 -4.59
CA VAL A 131 -5.42 -11.91 -3.99
C VAL A 131 -6.93 -12.13 -3.85
N GLU A 132 -7.58 -12.75 -4.84
CA GLU A 132 -9.01 -13.06 -4.77
C GLU A 132 -9.32 -14.10 -3.68
N GLN A 133 -8.49 -15.14 -3.53
CA GLN A 133 -8.66 -16.13 -2.45
C GLN A 133 -8.45 -15.49 -1.07
N VAL A 134 -7.46 -14.61 -0.92
CA VAL A 134 -7.22 -13.85 0.32
C VAL A 134 -8.41 -12.94 0.64
N ARG A 135 -8.91 -12.18 -0.36
CA ARG A 135 -10.10 -11.34 -0.21
C ARG A 135 -11.30 -12.13 0.33
N GLN A 136 -11.57 -13.31 -0.28
CA GLN A 136 -12.67 -14.18 0.13
C GLN A 136 -12.50 -14.66 1.57
N ALA A 137 -11.30 -15.13 1.93
CA ALA A 137 -11.01 -15.63 3.28
C ALA A 137 -11.11 -14.55 4.36
N LEU A 138 -10.85 -13.26 4.00
CA LEU A 138 -10.97 -12.11 4.90
C LEU A 138 -12.39 -11.51 4.92
N GLY A 139 -13.32 -12.00 4.10
CA GLY A 139 -14.69 -11.48 4.02
C GLY A 139 -14.75 -10.04 3.52
N LEU A 140 -13.88 -9.68 2.59
CA LEU A 140 -13.84 -8.35 1.99
C LEU A 140 -14.78 -8.27 0.78
N ASP A 141 -15.58 -7.21 0.66
CA ASP A 141 -16.52 -7.03 -0.44
C ASP A 141 -16.70 -5.55 -0.83
N LYS A 142 -17.55 -5.28 -1.81
CA LYS A 142 -17.81 -3.93 -2.34
C LYS A 142 -18.28 -2.90 -1.29
N ASN A 143 -18.70 -3.34 -0.10
CA ASN A 143 -19.18 -2.43 0.94
C ASN A 143 -18.06 -1.98 1.89
N ASN A 144 -16.92 -2.70 1.88
CA ASN A 144 -15.82 -2.43 2.81
C ASN A 144 -14.42 -2.52 2.21
N PHE A 145 -14.23 -3.07 1.00
CA PHE A 145 -12.92 -3.44 0.48
C PHE A 145 -12.23 -2.33 -0.28
N TYR A 146 -11.14 -1.83 0.30
CA TYR A 146 -10.15 -0.99 -0.36
C TYR A 146 -8.88 -1.81 -0.63
N LEU A 147 -8.35 -1.70 -1.86
CA LEU A 147 -7.13 -2.39 -2.27
C LEU A 147 -6.04 -1.36 -2.59
N LEU A 148 -4.95 -1.38 -1.83
CA LEU A 148 -3.77 -0.59 -2.11
C LEU A 148 -2.66 -1.49 -2.64
N GLY A 149 -2.16 -1.19 -3.83
CA GLY A 149 -0.97 -1.81 -4.38
C GLY A 149 0.15 -0.81 -4.57
N HIS A 150 1.31 -1.09 -3.96
CA HIS A 150 2.52 -0.28 -4.09
C HIS A 150 3.53 -0.99 -4.98
N SER A 151 4.16 -0.27 -5.93
CA SER A 151 5.17 -0.85 -6.82
C SER A 151 4.61 -2.09 -7.57
N TRP A 152 5.26 -3.24 -7.54
CA TRP A 152 4.69 -4.51 -8.04
C TRP A 152 3.26 -4.76 -7.53
N GLY A 153 2.95 -4.44 -6.29
CA GLY A 153 1.58 -4.50 -5.78
C GLY A 153 0.62 -3.63 -6.60
N GLY A 154 1.09 -2.55 -7.21
CA GLY A 154 0.33 -1.71 -8.15
C GLY A 154 0.01 -2.42 -9.46
N VAL A 155 0.93 -3.25 -9.98
CA VAL A 155 0.66 -4.16 -11.13
C VAL A 155 -0.49 -5.09 -10.75
N LEU A 156 -0.42 -5.74 -9.59
CA LEU A 156 -1.47 -6.64 -9.11
C LEU A 156 -2.79 -5.92 -8.89
N ALA A 157 -2.76 -4.70 -8.36
CA ALA A 157 -3.97 -3.90 -8.13
C ALA A 157 -4.67 -3.53 -9.44
N ILE A 158 -3.92 -3.16 -10.49
CA ILE A 158 -4.45 -2.91 -11.84
C ILE A 158 -5.07 -4.19 -12.43
N GLU A 159 -4.35 -5.30 -12.41
CA GLU A 159 -4.83 -6.57 -12.95
C GLU A 159 -6.04 -7.10 -12.18
N TYR A 160 -6.02 -6.97 -10.84
CA TYR A 160 -7.15 -7.33 -10.00
C TYR A 160 -8.38 -6.48 -10.34
N ALA A 161 -8.22 -5.17 -10.49
CA ALA A 161 -9.33 -4.29 -10.85
C ALA A 161 -9.90 -4.61 -12.23
N LEU A 162 -9.06 -4.91 -13.23
CA LEU A 162 -9.52 -5.30 -14.57
C LEU A 162 -10.36 -6.59 -14.54
N LYS A 163 -10.11 -7.49 -13.59
CA LYS A 163 -10.80 -8.79 -13.48
C LYS A 163 -11.92 -8.81 -12.44
N HIS A 164 -11.76 -8.09 -11.31
CA HIS A 164 -12.55 -8.26 -10.10
C HIS A 164 -13.06 -6.96 -9.47
N GLN A 165 -13.07 -5.82 -10.20
CA GLN A 165 -13.45 -4.51 -9.64
C GLN A 165 -14.86 -4.46 -9.02
N GLN A 166 -15.75 -5.39 -9.35
CA GLN A 166 -17.08 -5.48 -8.74
C GLN A 166 -17.04 -5.74 -7.22
N HIS A 167 -15.92 -6.18 -6.69
CA HIS A 167 -15.69 -6.39 -5.26
C HIS A 167 -15.04 -5.20 -4.56
N LEU A 168 -14.53 -4.21 -5.32
CA LEU A 168 -13.82 -3.06 -4.78
C LEU A 168 -14.78 -1.94 -4.38
N LYS A 169 -14.58 -1.38 -3.19
CA LYS A 169 -15.13 -0.09 -2.77
C LYS A 169 -14.23 1.06 -3.24
N GLY A 170 -12.91 0.86 -3.19
CA GLY A 170 -11.92 1.78 -3.72
C GLY A 170 -10.61 1.08 -4.10
N LEU A 171 -9.90 1.67 -5.06
CA LEU A 171 -8.61 1.19 -5.58
C LEU A 171 -7.54 2.26 -5.34
N ILE A 172 -6.36 1.84 -4.89
CA ILE A 172 -5.20 2.74 -4.75
C ILE A 172 -4.02 2.12 -5.50
N ILE A 173 -3.52 2.84 -6.50
CA ILE A 173 -2.32 2.51 -7.28
C ILE A 173 -1.22 3.45 -6.80
N SER A 174 -0.26 2.92 -6.07
CA SER A 174 0.79 3.72 -5.44
C SER A 174 2.14 3.45 -6.09
N ASN A 175 2.76 4.51 -6.61
CA ASN A 175 4.13 4.48 -7.11
C ASN A 175 4.37 3.35 -8.13
N MET A 176 3.46 3.23 -9.13
CA MET A 176 3.56 2.24 -10.20
C MET A 176 2.96 2.76 -11.50
N MET A 177 3.70 2.56 -12.58
CA MET A 177 3.26 2.82 -13.95
C MET A 177 2.39 1.66 -14.48
N ALA A 178 1.57 1.93 -15.50
CA ALA A 178 0.72 0.91 -16.12
C ALA A 178 1.38 0.24 -17.35
N SER A 179 2.69 0.41 -17.52
CA SER A 179 3.43 -0.08 -18.70
C SER A 179 4.89 -0.32 -18.34
N GLY A 180 5.34 -1.56 -18.45
CA GLY A 180 6.76 -1.94 -18.34
C GLY A 180 7.64 -1.28 -19.42
N PRO A 181 7.24 -1.25 -20.71
CA PRO A 181 7.98 -0.52 -21.73
C PRO A 181 8.15 0.98 -21.38
N ALA A 182 7.10 1.65 -20.90
CA ALA A 182 7.18 3.07 -20.52
C ALA A 182 8.08 3.29 -19.30
N TYR A 183 8.02 2.41 -18.30
CA TYR A 183 8.94 2.45 -17.15
C TYR A 183 10.40 2.33 -17.63
N ASN A 184 10.67 1.38 -18.49
CA ASN A 184 12.03 1.16 -19.00
C ASN A 184 12.49 2.34 -19.87
N GLU A 185 11.60 2.96 -20.63
CA GLU A 185 11.87 4.19 -21.39
C GLU A 185 12.25 5.35 -20.47
N TYR A 186 11.49 5.58 -19.38
CA TYR A 186 11.77 6.61 -18.40
C TYR A 186 13.12 6.39 -17.71
N ALA A 187 13.40 5.16 -17.27
CA ALA A 187 14.70 4.80 -16.68
C ALA A 187 15.87 5.10 -17.64
N ASN A 188 15.75 4.71 -18.92
CA ASN A 188 16.84 4.88 -19.88
C ASN A 188 17.01 6.32 -20.41
N LYS A 189 15.89 7.07 -20.57
CA LYS A 189 15.93 8.41 -21.19
C LYS A 189 16.02 9.55 -20.18
N VAL A 190 15.57 9.31 -18.94
CA VAL A 190 15.52 10.36 -17.91
C VAL A 190 16.49 10.06 -16.78
N LEU A 191 16.35 8.91 -16.12
CA LEU A 191 17.10 8.63 -14.88
C LEU A 191 18.57 8.30 -15.16
N MET A 192 18.87 7.35 -16.06
CA MET A 192 20.25 6.92 -16.34
C MET A 192 21.14 8.01 -16.91
N PRO A 193 20.69 8.94 -17.78
CA PRO A 193 21.52 10.05 -18.25
C PRO A 193 22.01 11.00 -17.15
N GLU A 194 21.26 11.11 -16.03
CA GLU A 194 21.61 11.97 -14.90
C GLU A 194 22.60 11.31 -13.91
N MET A 195 22.91 10.02 -14.10
CA MET A 195 23.83 9.26 -13.25
C MET A 195 25.29 9.49 -13.63
N ASP A 196 26.21 9.22 -12.67
CA ASP A 196 27.62 9.09 -13.00
C ASP A 196 27.84 7.97 -14.01
N GLN A 197 28.26 8.32 -15.23
CA GLN A 197 28.36 7.38 -16.34
C GLN A 197 29.44 6.32 -16.17
N LYS A 198 30.49 6.59 -15.36
CA LYS A 198 31.53 5.60 -15.06
C LYS A 198 31.00 4.53 -14.11
N ILE A 199 30.29 4.97 -13.07
CA ILE A 199 29.64 4.05 -12.12
C ILE A 199 28.55 3.25 -12.81
N LEU A 200 27.71 3.90 -13.62
CA LEU A 200 26.67 3.22 -14.39
C LEU A 200 27.25 2.14 -15.33
N ALA A 201 28.38 2.42 -16.00
CA ALA A 201 29.07 1.45 -16.84
C ALA A 201 29.57 0.23 -16.05
N GLU A 202 30.09 0.44 -14.82
CA GLU A 202 30.51 -0.67 -13.94
C GLU A 202 29.31 -1.52 -13.50
N VAL A 203 28.19 -0.90 -13.12
CA VAL A 203 26.93 -1.57 -12.78
C VAL A 203 26.45 -2.42 -13.98
N LYS A 204 26.38 -1.83 -15.17
CA LYS A 204 25.95 -2.53 -16.39
C LYS A 204 26.88 -3.69 -16.75
N ALA A 205 28.18 -3.57 -16.49
CA ALA A 205 29.12 -4.66 -16.69
C ALA A 205 28.89 -5.84 -15.72
N LEU A 206 28.49 -5.57 -14.48
CA LEU A 206 28.09 -6.60 -13.52
C LEU A 206 26.77 -7.28 -13.96
N GLU A 207 25.79 -6.51 -14.39
CA GLU A 207 24.53 -7.01 -14.92
C GLU A 207 24.71 -7.91 -16.14
N ALA A 208 25.57 -7.50 -17.10
CA ALA A 208 25.86 -8.29 -18.29
C ALA A 208 26.49 -9.66 -17.99
N ARG A 209 27.25 -9.77 -16.89
CA ARG A 209 27.81 -11.04 -16.40
C ARG A 209 26.87 -11.80 -15.46
N LYS A 210 25.69 -11.24 -15.16
CA LYS A 210 24.75 -11.78 -14.15
C LYS A 210 25.39 -11.92 -12.76
N ASP A 211 26.35 -11.06 -12.43
CA ASP A 211 27.12 -11.08 -11.17
C ASP A 211 26.41 -10.28 -10.09
N TYR A 212 25.10 -10.56 -9.89
CA TYR A 212 24.24 -9.79 -8.98
C TYR A 212 24.53 -10.04 -7.50
N ALA A 213 25.17 -11.18 -7.17
CA ALA A 213 25.59 -11.52 -5.82
C ALA A 213 26.90 -10.81 -5.40
N ASN A 214 27.57 -10.13 -6.32
CA ASN A 214 28.77 -9.38 -6.04
C ASN A 214 28.44 -8.18 -5.11
N PRO A 215 29.04 -8.05 -3.92
CA PRO A 215 28.78 -6.93 -3.02
C PRO A 215 28.94 -5.55 -3.70
N ARG A 216 29.89 -5.46 -4.64
CA ARG A 216 30.15 -4.23 -5.41
C ARG A 216 28.92 -3.74 -6.18
N TYR A 217 28.02 -4.62 -6.58
CA TYR A 217 26.81 -4.27 -7.31
C TYR A 217 25.91 -3.32 -6.50
N MET A 218 25.58 -3.69 -5.26
CA MET A 218 24.75 -2.84 -4.39
C MET A 218 25.53 -1.65 -3.81
N GLU A 219 26.83 -1.79 -3.54
CA GLU A 219 27.69 -0.68 -3.14
C GLU A 219 27.67 0.47 -4.15
N LEU A 220 27.57 0.15 -5.45
CA LEU A 220 27.46 1.15 -6.51
C LEU A 220 26.04 1.67 -6.66
N LEU A 221 25.05 0.78 -6.67
CA LEU A 221 23.66 1.14 -6.95
C LEU A 221 23.01 1.98 -5.86
N ILE A 222 23.30 1.70 -4.59
CA ILE A 222 22.69 2.41 -3.47
C ILE A 222 22.93 3.91 -3.59
N PRO A 223 24.16 4.44 -3.60
CA PRO A 223 24.39 5.89 -3.70
C PRO A 223 24.08 6.46 -5.09
N LEU A 224 24.19 5.64 -6.14
CA LEU A 224 23.95 6.08 -7.51
C LEU A 224 22.46 6.33 -7.77
N HIS A 225 21.58 5.45 -7.26
CA HIS A 225 20.18 5.38 -7.63
C HIS A 225 19.21 5.29 -6.43
N TYR A 226 19.45 4.38 -5.49
CA TYR A 226 18.49 4.07 -4.44
C TYR A 226 18.30 5.22 -3.44
N GLU A 227 19.38 5.89 -3.02
CA GLU A 227 19.30 7.07 -2.14
C GLU A 227 18.70 8.31 -2.81
N LYS A 228 18.44 8.26 -4.10
CA LYS A 228 17.83 9.36 -4.86
C LYS A 228 16.38 9.09 -5.26
N HIS A 229 16.06 7.83 -5.57
CA HIS A 229 14.80 7.46 -6.23
C HIS A 229 13.99 6.40 -5.48
N ILE A 230 14.61 5.61 -4.58
CA ILE A 230 13.89 4.63 -3.76
C ILE A 230 13.50 5.25 -2.42
N LEU A 231 14.48 5.70 -1.62
CA LEU A 231 14.22 6.47 -0.43
C LEU A 231 15.29 7.56 -0.31
N ARG A 232 14.89 8.83 -0.31
CA ARG A 232 15.76 10.00 -0.40
C ARG A 232 16.41 10.37 0.94
N MET A 233 17.23 9.47 1.43
CA MET A 233 18.11 9.66 2.59
C MET A 233 19.30 8.71 2.48
N PRO A 234 20.42 8.97 3.22
CA PRO A 234 21.53 8.03 3.29
C PRO A 234 21.07 6.65 3.73
N ALA A 235 21.55 5.58 3.09
CA ALA A 235 21.12 4.22 3.39
C ALA A 235 21.39 3.81 4.86
N ALA A 236 22.40 4.40 5.50
CA ALA A 236 22.68 4.19 6.92
C ALA A 236 21.56 4.71 7.86
N GLU A 237 20.69 5.60 7.36
CA GLU A 237 19.59 6.21 8.10
C GLU A 237 18.25 5.59 7.73
N TRP A 238 18.21 4.61 6.82
CA TRP A 238 16.95 3.99 6.40
C TRP A 238 16.23 3.35 7.58
N PRO A 239 14.90 3.54 7.69
CA PRO A 239 14.10 2.95 8.75
C PRO A 239 14.18 1.43 8.78
N ASP A 240 14.17 0.86 9.99
CA ASP A 240 14.25 -0.60 10.20
C ASP A 240 13.21 -1.41 9.38
N PRO A 241 11.93 -1.01 9.27
CA PRO A 241 10.97 -1.76 8.46
C PRO A 241 11.36 -1.87 6.98
N LEU A 242 11.95 -0.80 6.41
CA LEU A 242 12.43 -0.83 5.04
C LEU A 242 13.66 -1.75 4.91
N ASN A 243 14.62 -1.63 5.83
CA ASN A 243 15.80 -2.50 5.84
C ASN A 243 15.43 -3.98 5.96
N ARG A 244 14.43 -4.32 6.79
CA ARG A 244 13.91 -5.69 6.90
C ARG A 244 13.27 -6.16 5.60
N ALA A 245 12.46 -5.31 4.95
CA ALA A 245 11.83 -5.65 3.67
C ALA A 245 12.86 -5.93 2.57
N PHE A 246 13.93 -5.15 2.48
CA PHE A 246 15.04 -5.42 1.55
C PHE A 246 15.80 -6.70 1.90
N LYS A 247 16.07 -6.93 3.19
CA LYS A 247 16.76 -8.14 3.67
C LYS A 247 15.97 -9.42 3.35
N HIS A 248 14.65 -9.34 3.41
CA HIS A 248 13.76 -10.48 3.19
C HIS A 248 13.30 -10.62 1.74
N LEU A 249 13.77 -9.76 0.83
CA LEU A 249 13.42 -9.82 -0.59
C LEU A 249 13.80 -11.18 -1.20
N ASN A 250 12.82 -11.89 -1.74
CA ASN A 250 13.02 -13.18 -2.40
C ASN A 250 13.52 -12.99 -3.84
N GLN A 251 14.83 -13.12 -4.02
CA GLN A 251 15.50 -12.96 -5.32
C GLN A 251 15.02 -13.97 -6.38
N ASN A 252 14.51 -15.15 -5.97
CA ASN A 252 13.98 -16.16 -6.89
C ASN A 252 12.64 -15.74 -7.53
N ILE A 253 11.99 -14.74 -6.95
CA ILE A 253 10.78 -14.10 -7.49
C ILE A 253 11.15 -12.79 -8.18
N TYR A 254 11.94 -11.96 -7.49
CA TYR A 254 12.31 -10.63 -7.94
C TYR A 254 13.00 -10.62 -9.30
N ILE A 255 14.12 -11.32 -9.41
CA ILE A 255 14.94 -11.31 -10.63
C ILE A 255 14.17 -11.81 -11.87
N PRO A 256 13.43 -12.93 -11.85
CA PRO A 256 12.68 -13.38 -13.03
C PRO A 256 11.55 -12.45 -13.47
N LEU A 257 10.94 -11.70 -12.55
CA LEU A 257 9.82 -10.82 -12.86
C LEU A 257 10.26 -9.39 -13.15
N GLN A 258 11.06 -8.78 -12.26
CA GLN A 258 11.54 -7.41 -12.33
C GLN A 258 12.86 -7.28 -13.10
N GLY A 259 13.84 -8.04 -12.72
CA GLY A 259 15.25 -7.90 -13.06
C GLY A 259 16.11 -7.77 -11.81
N PRO A 260 17.41 -7.47 -11.95
CA PRO A 260 18.34 -7.51 -10.81
C PRO A 260 18.23 -6.31 -9.86
N SER A 261 17.56 -5.21 -10.29
CA SER A 261 17.48 -3.96 -9.52
C SER A 261 16.32 -3.08 -9.98
N GLU A 262 16.14 -1.92 -9.32
CA GLU A 262 15.19 -0.88 -9.69
C GLU A 262 15.73 0.07 -10.81
N LEU A 263 16.79 -0.30 -11.49
CA LEU A 263 17.38 0.48 -12.59
C LEU A 263 16.71 0.18 -13.94
N GLY A 264 15.41 -0.07 -13.95
CA GLY A 264 14.61 -0.46 -15.09
C GLY A 264 14.17 -1.92 -15.02
N LEU A 265 13.57 -2.41 -16.08
CA LEU A 265 13.01 -3.76 -16.18
C LEU A 265 13.82 -4.63 -17.15
N SER A 266 14.07 -5.85 -16.77
CA SER A 266 14.66 -6.89 -17.67
C SER A 266 14.01 -8.26 -17.50
N GLY A 267 13.07 -8.41 -16.56
CA GLY A 267 12.30 -9.63 -16.31
C GLY A 267 11.00 -9.70 -17.13
N LYS A 268 10.10 -10.59 -16.74
CA LYS A 268 8.81 -10.83 -17.43
C LYS A 268 7.94 -9.57 -17.51
N LEU A 269 8.09 -8.61 -16.55
CA LEU A 269 7.34 -7.36 -16.53
C LEU A 269 7.73 -6.40 -17.66
N LEU A 270 8.85 -6.61 -18.34
CA LEU A 270 9.30 -5.73 -19.43
C LEU A 270 8.25 -5.54 -20.54
N THR A 271 7.44 -6.55 -20.80
CA THR A 271 6.41 -6.51 -21.86
C THR A 271 5.00 -6.29 -21.35
N TRP A 272 4.83 -6.14 -20.03
CA TRP A 272 3.52 -5.88 -19.44
C TRP A 272 3.05 -4.44 -19.73
N ASP A 273 1.85 -4.30 -20.31
CA ASP A 273 1.24 -3.02 -20.63
C ASP A 273 -0.29 -3.08 -20.48
N ARG A 274 -0.86 -2.14 -19.72
CA ARG A 274 -2.31 -2.01 -19.48
C ARG A 274 -2.84 -0.61 -19.77
N VAL A 275 -2.04 0.25 -20.38
CA VAL A 275 -2.45 1.64 -20.68
C VAL A 275 -3.75 1.70 -21.49
N ALA A 276 -3.93 0.81 -22.45
CA ALA A 276 -5.14 0.73 -23.27
C ALA A 276 -6.36 0.19 -22.50
N ASP A 277 -6.12 -0.56 -21.41
CA ASP A 277 -7.17 -1.18 -20.61
C ASP A 277 -7.66 -0.30 -19.45
N LEU A 278 -6.91 0.74 -19.05
CA LEU A 278 -7.26 1.62 -17.94
C LEU A 278 -8.69 2.19 -17.99
N PRO A 279 -9.26 2.57 -19.17
CA PRO A 279 -10.65 3.04 -19.22
C PRO A 279 -11.71 2.00 -18.82
N LYS A 280 -11.35 0.72 -18.70
CA LYS A 280 -12.24 -0.34 -18.20
C LYS A 280 -12.41 -0.30 -16.68
N ILE A 281 -11.46 0.33 -15.96
CA ILE A 281 -11.52 0.47 -14.50
C ILE A 281 -12.49 1.59 -14.14
N ALA A 282 -13.59 1.21 -13.46
CA ALA A 282 -14.66 2.10 -13.05
C ALA A 282 -14.75 2.30 -11.53
N ALA A 283 -14.06 1.50 -10.72
CA ALA A 283 -13.99 1.70 -9.27
C ALA A 283 -13.38 3.08 -8.96
N PRO A 284 -13.81 3.78 -7.88
CA PRO A 284 -13.12 4.96 -7.39
C PRO A 284 -11.63 4.65 -7.21
N THR A 285 -10.76 5.42 -7.86
CA THR A 285 -9.32 5.12 -7.94
C THR A 285 -8.48 6.32 -7.52
N LEU A 286 -7.59 6.11 -6.55
CA LEU A 286 -6.50 7.03 -6.24
C LEU A 286 -5.22 6.52 -6.91
N VAL A 287 -4.53 7.40 -7.63
CA VAL A 287 -3.17 7.15 -8.12
C VAL A 287 -2.21 8.04 -7.36
N ILE A 288 -1.22 7.45 -6.71
CA ILE A 288 -0.20 8.18 -5.96
C ILE A 288 1.10 8.15 -6.74
N GLY A 289 1.65 9.33 -7.01
CA GLY A 289 2.93 9.50 -7.66
C GLY A 289 3.82 10.48 -6.91
N ALA A 290 5.13 10.35 -7.09
CA ALA A 290 6.11 11.13 -6.38
C ALA A 290 7.15 11.75 -7.33
N LYS A 291 7.66 12.93 -6.93
CA LYS A 291 8.55 13.73 -7.80
C LYS A 291 9.85 13.03 -8.17
N TYR A 292 10.42 12.30 -7.22
CA TYR A 292 11.76 11.72 -7.33
C TYR A 292 11.73 10.20 -7.49
N ASP A 293 10.57 9.65 -7.84
CA ASP A 293 10.33 8.20 -8.01
C ASP A 293 11.15 7.62 -9.18
N THR A 294 11.35 6.32 -9.15
CA THR A 294 11.77 5.54 -10.32
C THR A 294 10.68 5.46 -11.39
N MET A 295 9.43 5.74 -11.00
CA MET A 295 8.25 5.81 -11.86
C MET A 295 8.03 7.24 -12.36
N ASP A 296 7.71 7.42 -13.66
CA ASP A 296 7.41 8.74 -14.22
C ASP A 296 6.14 9.33 -13.59
N PRO A 297 6.24 10.47 -12.86
CA PRO A 297 5.08 11.14 -12.26
C PRO A 297 4.02 11.53 -13.30
N ALA A 298 4.42 11.90 -14.50
CA ALA A 298 3.50 12.26 -15.59
C ALA A 298 2.71 11.04 -16.08
N HIS A 299 3.34 9.87 -16.13
CA HIS A 299 2.65 8.63 -16.46
C HIS A 299 1.64 8.24 -15.36
N MET A 300 2.00 8.38 -14.09
CA MET A 300 1.07 8.11 -12.97
C MET A 300 -0.12 9.08 -12.98
N GLU A 301 0.12 10.36 -13.26
CA GLU A 301 -0.99 11.33 -13.47
C GLU A 301 -1.88 10.92 -14.65
N MET A 302 -1.29 10.46 -15.75
CA MET A 302 -2.03 9.96 -16.92
C MET A 302 -2.92 8.77 -16.57
N ILE A 303 -2.46 7.83 -15.72
CA ILE A 303 -3.30 6.72 -15.23
C ILE A 303 -4.57 7.26 -14.56
N SER A 304 -4.44 8.24 -13.66
CA SER A 304 -5.58 8.83 -12.96
C SER A 304 -6.62 9.48 -13.90
N LYS A 305 -6.16 10.01 -15.03
CA LYS A 305 -7.00 10.62 -16.07
C LYS A 305 -7.65 9.57 -16.99
N LYS A 306 -7.04 8.40 -17.15
CA LYS A 306 -7.54 7.33 -18.04
C LYS A 306 -8.54 6.40 -17.38
N VAL A 307 -8.42 6.10 -16.09
CA VAL A 307 -9.45 5.37 -15.36
C VAL A 307 -10.73 6.21 -15.24
N ARG A 308 -11.90 5.59 -15.20
CA ARG A 308 -13.18 6.36 -15.27
C ARG A 308 -13.40 7.27 -14.07
N ASN A 309 -12.98 6.87 -12.89
CA ASN A 309 -13.18 7.58 -11.63
C ASN A 309 -11.84 7.76 -10.91
N GLY A 310 -10.89 8.45 -11.56
CA GLY A 310 -9.54 8.64 -11.04
C GLY A 310 -9.33 9.95 -10.30
N ARG A 311 -8.46 9.93 -9.30
CA ARG A 311 -7.88 11.10 -8.63
C ARG A 311 -6.37 10.90 -8.55
N TYR A 312 -5.60 11.98 -8.72
CA TYR A 312 -4.15 11.96 -8.56
C TYR A 312 -3.74 12.59 -7.23
N LEU A 313 -2.83 11.95 -6.53
CA LEU A 313 -2.12 12.49 -5.38
C LEU A 313 -0.64 12.60 -5.74
N PHE A 314 -0.13 13.81 -5.77
CA PHE A 314 1.28 14.06 -6.04
C PHE A 314 2.04 14.33 -4.74
N CYS A 315 3.13 13.59 -4.52
CA CYS A 315 4.05 13.73 -3.39
C CYS A 315 5.28 14.53 -3.83
N PRO A 316 5.33 15.86 -3.59
CA PRO A 316 6.37 16.72 -4.15
C PRO A 316 7.75 16.53 -3.53
N GLN A 317 7.83 15.93 -2.35
CA GLN A 317 9.07 15.59 -1.66
C GLN A 317 9.39 14.10 -1.73
N GLY A 318 8.44 13.27 -2.22
CA GLY A 318 8.52 11.83 -2.20
C GLY A 318 9.36 11.24 -3.33
N SER A 319 9.82 10.03 -3.09
CA SER A 319 10.42 9.10 -4.05
C SER A 319 9.58 7.82 -4.16
N HIS A 320 10.18 6.69 -4.54
CA HIS A 320 9.46 5.41 -4.62
C HIS A 320 8.80 5.02 -3.29
N MET A 321 9.46 5.30 -2.17
CA MET A 321 8.95 5.11 -0.81
C MET A 321 8.34 6.40 -0.24
N ALA A 322 7.44 7.05 -1.00
CA ALA A 322 6.82 8.32 -0.60
C ALA A 322 6.11 8.26 0.75
N MET A 323 5.69 7.06 1.20
CA MET A 323 5.15 6.85 2.54
C MET A 323 6.17 7.09 3.67
N TYR A 324 7.46 7.28 3.34
CA TYR A 324 8.52 7.66 4.27
C TYR A 324 9.01 9.08 4.04
N ASP A 325 9.42 9.45 2.83
CA ASP A 325 10.08 10.73 2.55
C ASP A 325 9.12 11.88 2.19
N ASP A 326 7.85 11.58 1.96
CA ASP A 326 6.73 12.56 1.92
C ASP A 326 5.51 12.02 2.70
N GLN A 327 5.78 11.48 3.88
CA GLN A 327 4.87 10.68 4.70
C GLN A 327 3.54 11.38 4.96
N LYS A 328 3.59 12.67 5.32
CA LYS A 328 2.39 13.45 5.64
C LYS A 328 1.47 13.58 4.42
N THR A 329 2.02 14.01 3.28
CA THR A 329 1.25 14.17 2.03
C THR A 329 0.63 12.84 1.62
N TYR A 330 1.43 11.77 1.67
CA TYR A 330 0.99 10.42 1.32
C TYR A 330 -0.16 9.95 2.21
N ALA A 331 0.03 9.96 3.54
CA ALA A 331 -0.92 9.41 4.50
C ALA A 331 -2.22 10.22 4.56
N GLU A 332 -2.14 11.57 4.63
CA GLU A 332 -3.32 12.42 4.65
C GLU A 332 -4.13 12.32 3.35
N GLY A 333 -3.45 12.25 2.20
CA GLY A 333 -4.09 12.08 0.90
C GLY A 333 -4.79 10.72 0.74
N LEU A 334 -4.17 9.65 1.22
CA LEU A 334 -4.75 8.31 1.26
C LEU A 334 -5.99 8.27 2.17
N ILE A 335 -5.87 8.77 3.39
CA ILE A 335 -6.98 8.82 4.38
C ILE A 335 -8.14 9.65 3.83
N LYS A 336 -7.82 10.82 3.24
CA LYS A 336 -8.85 11.66 2.62
C LYS A 336 -9.59 10.95 1.49
N PHE A 337 -8.87 10.23 0.61
CA PHE A 337 -9.50 9.48 -0.47
C PHE A 337 -10.45 8.41 0.08
N ILE A 338 -9.99 7.62 1.06
CA ILE A 338 -10.80 6.57 1.68
C ILE A 338 -12.05 7.17 2.34
N GLY A 339 -11.90 8.27 3.07
CA GLY A 339 -13.03 8.98 3.70
C GLY A 339 -14.02 9.51 2.68
N ASP A 340 -13.55 10.19 1.62
CA ASP A 340 -14.41 10.71 0.55
C ASP A 340 -15.24 9.59 -0.14
N VAL A 341 -14.65 8.42 -0.32
CA VAL A 341 -15.36 7.26 -0.90
C VAL A 341 -16.36 6.65 0.09
N ASP A 342 -15.97 6.49 1.35
CA ASP A 342 -16.82 5.90 2.40
C ASP A 342 -18.06 6.77 2.66
N GLU A 343 -17.90 8.09 2.67
CA GLU A 343 -18.96 9.08 2.86
C GLU A 343 -19.78 9.38 1.59
N GLY A 344 -19.41 8.81 0.43
CA GLY A 344 -20.07 9.07 -0.85
C GLY A 344 -19.80 10.48 -1.43
N SER A 345 -18.78 11.17 -0.91
CA SER A 345 -18.40 12.54 -1.34
C SER A 345 -17.28 12.54 -2.39
N PHE A 346 -16.78 11.38 -2.78
CA PHE A 346 -15.71 11.23 -3.78
C PHE A 346 -16.06 11.89 -5.11
N LYS A 347 -15.13 12.71 -5.61
CA LYS A 347 -15.21 13.30 -6.96
C LYS A 347 -13.91 12.98 -7.70
N PRO A 348 -13.98 12.41 -8.92
CA PRO A 348 -12.81 12.25 -9.76
C PRO A 348 -12.23 13.62 -10.14
N ALA A 349 -10.93 13.68 -10.37
CA ALA A 349 -10.31 14.83 -11.01
C ALA A 349 -10.83 14.90 -12.47
N ARG A 350 -11.33 16.06 -12.87
CA ARG A 350 -11.79 16.31 -14.25
C ARG A 350 -10.61 16.60 -15.17
#